data_deb2ae1cbd902342fbc3391caf62fa7d
#
_entry.id   deb2ae1cbd902342fbc3391caf62fa7d
#
_cell.length_a   1.000
_cell.length_b   1.000
_cell.length_c   1.000
_cell.angle_alpha   90.00
_cell.angle_beta   90.00
_cell.angle_gamma   90.00
#
_symmetry.space_group_name_H-M   'P 1'
#
loop_
_entity.id
_entity.type
_entity.pdbx_description
1 polymer ?
#
loop_
_entity_poly.entity_id
_entity_poly.type
_entity_poly.pdbx_seq_one_letter_code
_entity_poly.pdbx_strand_id
1 'polypeptide(L)'
;MRNVAGIDTGSGFTKAVIISEHGPDGQPALLGRGITKTGINMEEAALRALDAALGEAGLSHDQISYVATTGFGRYGIGFRDIQITEITSGARGAYYLNPETVLVLDIGSQSTRAMSLKENGKVRAFKTNDKCAAGSGSFIQRAAKYLEVGIGDVGEMAMRATSPQPISSVCAVLPESEIINLVSTGLSVENIMRGIYDSLADRAALLLKRVGPGERLVFIGGVATQRGMVKALEDRLRIPVIVPPECEYVCALGAALLGLKRFRSTTASAGVN
;
A
#
# COMPACT_ATOMS: atom_id res chain seq x y z
N MET A 1 5.45 -28.79 -4.98
CA MET A 1 5.34 -27.65 -4.05
C MET A 1 4.32 -26.70 -4.67
N ARG A 2 3.36 -26.19 -3.91
CA ARG A 2 2.30 -25.32 -4.47
C ARG A 2 2.71 -23.87 -4.30
N ASN A 3 2.86 -23.16 -5.43
CA ASN A 3 3.20 -21.74 -5.43
C ASN A 3 1.97 -20.93 -5.86
N VAL A 4 1.73 -19.82 -5.17
CA VAL A 4 0.59 -18.93 -5.44
C VAL A 4 1.10 -17.52 -5.67
N ALA A 5 0.63 -16.90 -6.74
CA ALA A 5 0.92 -15.50 -7.03
C ALA A 5 -0.20 -14.60 -6.51
N GLY A 6 0.18 -13.50 -5.87
CA GLY A 6 -0.70 -12.39 -5.52
C GLY A 6 -0.30 -11.15 -6.29
N ILE A 7 -1.24 -10.52 -7.00
CA ILE A 7 -0.96 -9.35 -7.84
C ILE A 7 -1.84 -8.19 -7.39
N ASP A 8 -1.21 -7.09 -6.96
CA ASP A 8 -1.87 -5.81 -6.66
C ASP A 8 -1.70 -4.86 -7.84
N THR A 9 -2.74 -4.74 -8.66
CA THR A 9 -2.77 -3.81 -9.79
C THR A 9 -3.28 -2.44 -9.31
N GLY A 10 -2.37 -1.65 -8.72
CA GLY A 10 -2.67 -0.30 -8.26
C GLY A 10 -2.74 0.72 -9.40
N SER A 11 -3.25 1.92 -9.13
CA SER A 11 -3.36 3.01 -10.13
C SER A 11 -2.01 3.59 -10.59
N GLY A 12 -0.95 3.51 -9.77
CA GLY A 12 0.38 4.01 -10.12
C GLY A 12 1.37 2.90 -10.42
N PHE A 13 1.39 1.88 -9.57
CA PHE A 13 2.30 0.74 -9.66
C PHE A 13 1.55 -0.57 -9.48
N THR A 14 1.96 -1.59 -10.23
CA THR A 14 1.53 -2.97 -10.08
C THR A 14 2.63 -3.76 -9.38
N LYS A 15 2.26 -4.54 -8.37
CA LYS A 15 3.17 -5.38 -7.59
C LYS A 15 2.69 -6.82 -7.66
N ALA A 16 3.64 -7.74 -7.72
CA ALA A 16 3.38 -9.16 -7.61
C ALA A 16 4.25 -9.77 -6.52
N VAL A 17 3.72 -10.75 -5.82
CA VAL A 17 4.48 -11.61 -4.93
C VAL A 17 4.16 -13.06 -5.23
N ILE A 18 5.15 -13.93 -5.01
CA ILE A 18 4.98 -15.38 -5.10
C ILE A 18 5.27 -15.95 -3.71
N ILE A 19 4.34 -16.75 -3.21
CA ILE A 19 4.51 -17.49 -1.97
C ILE A 19 4.48 -19.00 -2.24
N SER A 20 5.28 -19.76 -1.47
CA SER A 20 5.12 -21.21 -1.37
C SER A 20 4.13 -21.56 -0.27
N GLU A 21 3.45 -22.69 -0.41
CA GLU A 21 2.52 -23.22 0.60
C GLU A 21 3.23 -23.58 1.91
N HIS A 22 4.47 -24.05 1.85
CA HIS A 22 5.27 -24.50 2.98
C HIS A 22 6.64 -23.83 2.97
N GLY A 23 6.86 -22.92 3.90
CA GLY A 23 8.17 -22.40 4.25
C GLY A 23 8.87 -23.27 5.30
N PRO A 24 10.09 -22.86 5.74
CA PRO A 24 10.90 -23.63 6.69
C PRO A 24 10.20 -23.92 8.03
N ASP A 25 9.30 -23.04 8.46
CA ASP A 25 8.53 -23.11 9.71
C ASP A 25 7.09 -23.62 9.50
N GLY A 26 6.78 -24.18 8.32
CA GLY A 26 5.47 -24.70 7.98
C GLY A 26 4.43 -23.62 7.64
N GLN A 27 4.80 -22.34 7.71
CA GLN A 27 3.98 -21.23 7.25
C GLN A 27 4.26 -20.93 5.77
N PRO A 28 3.36 -20.24 5.05
CA PRO A 28 3.66 -19.78 3.71
C PRO A 28 4.91 -18.90 3.67
N ALA A 29 5.82 -19.13 2.73
CA ALA A 29 7.04 -18.34 2.60
C ALA A 29 7.01 -17.49 1.35
N LEU A 30 7.50 -16.25 1.43
CA LEU A 30 7.72 -15.37 0.28
C LEU A 30 8.92 -15.91 -0.52
N LEU A 31 8.73 -16.13 -1.83
CA LEU A 31 9.76 -16.62 -2.74
C LEU A 31 10.31 -15.51 -3.65
N GLY A 32 9.46 -14.59 -4.09
CA GLY A 32 9.87 -13.53 -5.00
C GLY A 32 8.86 -12.39 -5.10
N ARG A 33 9.33 -11.24 -5.58
CA ARG A 33 8.60 -9.98 -5.68
C ARG A 33 8.87 -9.33 -7.02
N GLY A 34 7.88 -8.59 -7.52
CA GLY A 34 8.05 -7.77 -8.71
C GLY A 34 7.22 -6.50 -8.61
N ILE A 35 7.75 -5.42 -9.16
CA ILE A 35 7.07 -4.11 -9.23
C ILE A 35 7.30 -3.48 -10.59
N THR A 36 6.26 -2.87 -11.14
CA THR A 36 6.33 -2.10 -12.38
C THR A 36 5.35 -0.93 -12.35
N LYS A 37 5.54 0.07 -13.19
CA LYS A 37 4.53 1.11 -13.44
C LYS A 37 3.30 0.48 -14.09
N THR A 38 2.10 0.80 -13.60
CA THR A 38 0.85 0.23 -14.13
C THR A 38 0.59 0.70 -15.57
N GLY A 39 0.70 1.99 -15.86
CA GLY A 39 0.39 2.52 -17.19
C GLY A 39 -1.07 2.33 -17.59
N ILE A 40 -1.34 2.25 -18.89
CA ILE A 40 -2.68 2.13 -19.47
C ILE A 40 -3.13 0.66 -19.56
N ASN A 41 -2.23 -0.24 -19.91
CA ASN A 41 -2.49 -1.66 -20.02
C ASN A 41 -2.20 -2.37 -18.69
N MET A 42 -3.24 -2.58 -17.91
CA MET A 42 -3.14 -3.16 -16.56
C MET A 42 -2.76 -4.64 -16.59
N GLU A 43 -3.23 -5.39 -17.58
CA GLU A 43 -2.93 -6.82 -17.73
C GLU A 43 -1.45 -7.03 -18.08
N GLU A 44 -0.94 -6.25 -19.01
CA GLU A 44 0.48 -6.27 -19.35
C GLU A 44 1.37 -5.85 -18.15
N ALA A 45 0.94 -4.86 -17.37
CA ALA A 45 1.64 -4.48 -16.15
C ALA A 45 1.62 -5.62 -15.11
N ALA A 46 0.51 -6.35 -15.00
CA ALA A 46 0.41 -7.51 -14.12
C ALA A 46 1.36 -8.64 -14.57
N LEU A 47 1.45 -8.91 -15.87
CA LEU A 47 2.42 -9.87 -16.42
C LEU A 47 3.86 -9.45 -16.13
N ARG A 48 4.24 -8.19 -16.43
CA ARG A 48 5.61 -7.70 -16.14
C ARG A 48 5.96 -7.79 -14.66
N ALA A 49 5.02 -7.47 -13.75
CA ALA A 49 5.26 -7.60 -12.32
C ALA A 49 5.41 -9.07 -11.90
N LEU A 50 4.59 -9.96 -12.48
CA LEU A 50 4.69 -11.40 -12.25
C LEU A 50 6.00 -11.96 -12.77
N ASP A 51 6.43 -11.59 -13.99
CA ASP A 51 7.70 -12.01 -14.59
C ASP A 51 8.89 -11.60 -13.70
N ALA A 52 8.89 -10.38 -13.16
CA ALA A 52 9.91 -9.93 -12.23
C ALA A 52 9.91 -10.76 -10.94
N ALA A 53 8.74 -11.08 -10.39
CA ALA A 53 8.63 -11.93 -9.20
C ALA A 53 9.07 -13.38 -9.47
N LEU A 54 8.78 -13.93 -10.65
CA LEU A 54 9.24 -15.25 -11.10
C LEU A 54 10.77 -15.27 -11.23
N GLY A 55 11.34 -14.22 -11.83
CA GLY A 55 12.80 -14.10 -11.95
C GLY A 55 13.52 -14.07 -10.60
N GLU A 56 12.99 -13.31 -9.61
CA GLU A 56 13.53 -13.29 -8.23
C GLU A 56 13.39 -14.65 -7.55
N ALA A 57 12.27 -15.35 -7.78
CA ALA A 57 12.00 -16.66 -7.19
C ALA A 57 12.75 -17.82 -7.88
N GLY A 58 13.32 -17.61 -9.07
CA GLY A 58 13.89 -18.69 -9.90
C GLY A 58 12.85 -19.69 -10.39
N LEU A 59 11.63 -19.22 -10.66
CA LEU A 59 10.48 -20.02 -11.08
C LEU A 59 10.02 -19.65 -12.50
N SER A 60 9.28 -20.57 -13.14
CA SER A 60 8.57 -20.36 -14.41
C SER A 60 7.06 -20.28 -14.20
N HIS A 61 6.32 -19.77 -15.19
CA HIS A 61 4.86 -19.59 -15.11
C HIS A 61 4.09 -20.88 -14.81
N ASP A 62 4.51 -22.01 -15.38
CA ASP A 62 3.89 -23.33 -15.18
C ASP A 62 4.01 -23.87 -13.73
N GLN A 63 4.91 -23.29 -12.95
CA GLN A 63 5.08 -23.61 -11.53
C GLN A 63 4.15 -22.81 -10.60
N ILE A 64 3.34 -21.87 -11.15
CA ILE A 64 2.32 -21.15 -10.41
C ILE A 64 1.00 -21.92 -10.46
N SER A 65 0.53 -22.34 -9.30
CA SER A 65 -0.69 -23.15 -9.18
C SER A 65 -1.97 -22.32 -9.10
N TYR A 66 -1.87 -21.04 -8.71
CA TYR A 66 -3.03 -20.16 -8.51
C TYR A 66 -2.64 -18.68 -8.52
N VAL A 67 -3.47 -17.85 -9.16
CA VAL A 67 -3.25 -16.40 -9.26
C VAL A 67 -4.40 -15.63 -8.62
N ALA A 68 -4.10 -14.87 -7.57
CA ALA A 68 -5.04 -14.01 -6.89
C ALA A 68 -4.73 -12.53 -7.17
N THR A 69 -5.72 -11.78 -7.64
CA THR A 69 -5.56 -10.35 -7.94
C THR A 69 -6.26 -9.45 -6.95
N THR A 70 -5.67 -8.29 -6.72
CA THR A 70 -6.25 -7.19 -5.94
C THR A 70 -5.90 -5.85 -6.60
N GLY A 71 -6.26 -4.74 -5.98
CA GLY A 71 -5.99 -3.43 -6.51
C GLY A 71 -7.12 -2.88 -7.39
N PHE A 72 -6.91 -1.66 -7.86
CA PHE A 72 -7.86 -0.96 -8.74
C PHE A 72 -8.16 -1.76 -10.01
N GLY A 73 -7.12 -2.32 -10.64
CA GLY A 73 -7.20 -3.05 -11.91
C GLY A 73 -7.54 -4.55 -11.78
N ARG A 74 -7.84 -5.08 -10.60
CA ARG A 74 -8.03 -6.52 -10.33
C ARG A 74 -9.01 -7.23 -11.26
N TYR A 75 -10.00 -6.55 -11.80
CA TYR A 75 -10.99 -7.12 -12.71
C TYR A 75 -10.49 -7.24 -14.15
N GLY A 76 -9.51 -6.43 -14.54
CA GLY A 76 -8.96 -6.40 -15.91
C GLY A 76 -7.88 -7.44 -16.19
N ILE A 77 -7.57 -8.35 -15.26
CA ILE A 77 -6.52 -9.37 -15.42
C ILE A 77 -7.16 -10.68 -15.83
N GLY A 78 -7.02 -11.08 -17.09
CA GLY A 78 -7.69 -12.25 -17.68
C GLY A 78 -7.18 -13.59 -17.14
N PHE A 79 -5.91 -13.68 -16.75
CA PHE A 79 -5.27 -14.92 -16.26
C PHE A 79 -5.42 -15.15 -14.73
N ARG A 80 -6.26 -14.35 -14.04
CA ARG A 80 -6.53 -14.56 -12.62
C ARG A 80 -7.48 -15.73 -12.35
N ASP A 81 -7.27 -16.42 -11.26
CA ASP A 81 -8.21 -17.40 -10.71
C ASP A 81 -9.24 -16.76 -9.77
N ILE A 82 -8.82 -15.72 -9.03
CA ILE A 82 -9.71 -15.00 -8.11
C ILE A 82 -9.32 -13.52 -8.01
N GLN A 83 -10.32 -12.66 -7.81
CA GLN A 83 -10.11 -11.25 -7.43
C GLN A 83 -10.54 -11.00 -5.98
N ILE A 84 -9.78 -10.18 -5.27
CA ILE A 84 -9.97 -9.86 -3.85
C ILE A 84 -9.92 -8.34 -3.68
N THR A 85 -10.74 -7.78 -2.80
CA THR A 85 -10.71 -6.33 -2.54
C THR A 85 -9.42 -5.92 -1.82
N GLU A 86 -8.95 -4.70 -2.08
CA GLU A 86 -7.77 -4.13 -1.43
C GLU A 86 -7.91 -4.08 0.10
N ILE A 87 -9.12 -3.83 0.59
CA ILE A 87 -9.43 -3.84 2.03
C ILE A 87 -9.12 -5.22 2.64
N THR A 88 -9.61 -6.28 2.00
CA THR A 88 -9.43 -7.65 2.51
C THR A 88 -7.97 -8.11 2.37
N SER A 89 -7.33 -7.79 1.25
CA SER A 89 -5.94 -8.14 0.98
C SER A 89 -4.99 -7.37 1.92
N GLY A 90 -5.14 -6.06 2.03
CA GLY A 90 -4.31 -5.23 2.92
C GLY A 90 -4.41 -5.65 4.38
N ALA A 91 -5.64 -5.90 4.87
CA ALA A 91 -5.88 -6.42 6.21
C ALA A 91 -5.20 -7.77 6.44
N ARG A 92 -5.33 -8.71 5.48
CA ARG A 92 -4.74 -10.05 5.60
C ARG A 92 -3.22 -10.02 5.57
N GLY A 93 -2.63 -9.22 4.68
CA GLY A 93 -1.17 -9.07 4.60
C GLY A 93 -0.59 -8.41 5.85
N ALA A 94 -1.20 -7.32 6.32
CA ALA A 94 -0.77 -6.62 7.53
C ALA A 94 -0.86 -7.53 8.77
N TYR A 95 -1.95 -8.26 8.94
CA TYR A 95 -2.13 -9.22 10.04
C TYR A 95 -1.14 -10.39 9.98
N TYR A 96 -0.80 -10.86 8.79
CA TYR A 96 0.17 -11.95 8.62
C TYR A 96 1.58 -11.51 9.07
N LEU A 97 1.98 -10.29 8.71
CA LEU A 97 3.28 -9.73 9.08
C LEU A 97 3.32 -9.27 10.55
N ASN A 98 2.19 -8.86 11.10
CA ASN A 98 2.05 -8.43 12.49
C ASN A 98 0.69 -8.90 13.05
N PRO A 99 0.66 -10.06 13.72
CA PRO A 99 -0.59 -10.64 14.26
C PRO A 99 -1.29 -9.81 15.34
N GLU A 100 -0.60 -8.84 15.94
CA GLU A 100 -1.18 -7.91 16.92
C GLU A 100 -1.83 -6.67 16.27
N THR A 101 -1.94 -6.66 14.93
CA THR A 101 -2.49 -5.51 14.18
C THR A 101 -3.94 -5.26 14.53
N VAL A 102 -4.24 -4.06 15.03
CA VAL A 102 -5.59 -3.55 15.29
C VAL A 102 -6.01 -2.51 14.26
N LEU A 103 -5.12 -1.57 13.92
CA LEU A 103 -5.35 -0.54 12.91
C LEU A 103 -4.40 -0.73 11.73
N VAL A 104 -4.93 -0.57 10.53
CA VAL A 104 -4.16 -0.53 9.28
C VAL A 104 -4.48 0.74 8.54
N LEU A 105 -3.46 1.44 8.08
CA LEU A 105 -3.54 2.54 7.14
C LEU A 105 -2.81 2.12 5.86
N ASP A 106 -3.51 2.20 4.73
CA ASP A 106 -2.94 1.98 3.41
C ASP A 106 -3.03 3.29 2.62
N ILE A 107 -1.87 3.86 2.25
CA ILE A 107 -1.81 5.04 1.38
C ILE A 107 -1.12 4.65 0.08
N GLY A 108 -1.93 4.54 -0.96
CA GLY A 108 -1.50 4.28 -2.32
C GLY A 108 -1.31 5.56 -3.14
N SER A 109 -1.18 5.39 -4.45
CA SER A 109 -0.99 6.50 -5.38
C SER A 109 -2.20 7.44 -5.45
N GLN A 110 -3.43 6.90 -5.45
CA GLN A 110 -4.67 7.71 -5.59
C GLN A 110 -5.71 7.44 -4.50
N SER A 111 -5.40 6.61 -3.51
CA SER A 111 -6.38 6.24 -2.48
C SER A 111 -5.73 6.09 -1.12
N THR A 112 -6.51 6.39 -0.09
CA THR A 112 -6.17 6.17 1.32
C THR A 112 -7.26 5.33 1.95
N ARG A 113 -6.87 4.26 2.65
CA ARG A 113 -7.77 3.31 3.30
C ARG A 113 -7.37 3.14 4.75
N ALA A 114 -8.31 3.33 5.65
CA ALA A 114 -8.16 3.02 7.06
C ALA A 114 -9.02 1.79 7.38
N MET A 115 -8.47 0.86 8.13
CA MET A 115 -9.13 -0.37 8.54
C MET A 115 -8.91 -0.62 10.03
N SER A 116 -9.93 -1.13 10.73
CA SER A 116 -9.76 -1.77 12.02
C SER A 116 -10.01 -3.26 11.90
N LEU A 117 -9.21 -4.06 12.62
CA LEU A 117 -9.25 -5.51 12.57
C LEU A 117 -9.79 -6.10 13.87
N LYS A 118 -10.38 -7.28 13.75
CA LYS A 118 -10.69 -8.18 14.87
C LYS A 118 -9.44 -8.97 15.22
N GLU A 119 -9.40 -9.61 16.39
CA GLU A 119 -8.29 -10.45 16.86
C GLU A 119 -7.89 -11.57 15.88
N ASN A 120 -8.81 -12.02 15.03
CA ASN A 120 -8.55 -13.03 14.01
C ASN A 120 -8.12 -12.43 12.64
N GLY A 121 -7.74 -11.15 12.60
CA GLY A 121 -7.32 -10.44 11.40
C GLY A 121 -8.42 -10.10 10.39
N LYS A 122 -9.70 -10.41 10.70
CA LYS A 122 -10.82 -10.00 9.85
C LYS A 122 -11.11 -8.52 10.03
N VAL A 123 -11.46 -7.84 8.94
CA VAL A 123 -11.86 -6.44 8.97
C VAL A 123 -13.11 -6.27 9.84
N ARG A 124 -13.04 -5.36 10.82
CA ARG A 124 -14.16 -4.93 11.66
C ARG A 124 -14.87 -3.75 11.02
N ALA A 125 -14.12 -2.75 10.64
CA ALA A 125 -14.62 -1.55 9.96
C ALA A 125 -13.55 -1.02 9.00
N PHE A 126 -13.97 -0.28 7.98
CA PHE A 126 -13.07 0.42 7.08
C PHE A 126 -13.67 1.74 6.60
N LYS A 127 -12.79 2.65 6.21
CA LYS A 127 -13.11 3.90 5.52
C LYS A 127 -12.09 4.14 4.41
N THR A 128 -12.56 4.67 3.30
CA THR A 128 -11.71 4.99 2.14
C THR A 128 -11.84 6.46 1.78
N ASN A 129 -10.76 7.00 1.24
CA ASN A 129 -10.72 8.24 0.50
C ASN A 129 -10.10 7.94 -0.87
N ASP A 130 -10.94 7.61 -1.83
CA ASP A 130 -10.60 7.26 -3.21
C ASP A 130 -11.10 8.30 -4.23
N LYS A 131 -11.79 9.35 -3.74
CA LYS A 131 -12.34 10.43 -4.57
C LYS A 131 -11.49 11.70 -4.59
N CYS A 132 -10.52 11.82 -3.69
CA CYS A 132 -9.71 13.03 -3.56
C CYS A 132 -8.22 12.70 -3.54
N ALA A 133 -7.53 13.02 -4.64
CA ALA A 133 -6.10 12.81 -4.81
C ALA A 133 -5.23 13.57 -3.79
N ALA A 134 -5.77 14.62 -3.14
CA ALA A 134 -5.06 15.40 -2.12
C ALA A 134 -4.72 14.60 -0.84
N GLY A 135 -5.29 13.41 -0.67
CA GLY A 135 -5.01 12.52 0.46
C GLY A 135 -4.10 11.34 0.12
N SER A 136 -3.36 11.37 -0.98
CA SER A 136 -2.68 10.19 -1.53
C SER A 136 -1.28 10.51 -2.09
N GLY A 137 -0.55 9.47 -2.46
CA GLY A 137 0.82 9.57 -2.97
C GLY A 137 0.99 10.42 -4.22
N SER A 138 -0.04 10.52 -5.06
CA SER A 138 0.01 11.38 -6.26
C SER A 138 0.14 12.87 -5.91
N PHE A 139 -0.34 13.29 -4.75
CA PHE A 139 -0.13 14.64 -4.27
C PHE A 139 1.35 14.89 -3.90
N ILE A 140 1.98 13.94 -3.20
CA ILE A 140 3.41 14.01 -2.89
C ILE A 140 4.24 14.06 -4.18
N GLN A 141 3.91 13.22 -5.17
CA GLN A 141 4.61 13.18 -6.46
C GLN A 141 4.51 14.51 -7.23
N ARG A 142 3.31 15.13 -7.25
CA ARG A 142 3.14 16.43 -7.89
C ARG A 142 3.90 17.52 -7.15
N ALA A 143 3.82 17.54 -5.82
CA ALA A 143 4.59 18.49 -5.02
C ALA A 143 6.10 18.37 -5.26
N ALA A 144 6.65 17.16 -5.27
CA ALA A 144 8.05 16.91 -5.58
C ALA A 144 8.44 17.46 -6.97
N LYS A 145 7.55 17.27 -7.97
CA LYS A 145 7.76 17.80 -9.32
C LYS A 145 7.78 19.34 -9.35
N TYR A 146 6.86 20.02 -8.64
CA TYR A 146 6.82 21.49 -8.56
C TYR A 146 8.02 22.07 -7.79
N LEU A 147 8.54 21.31 -6.84
CA LEU A 147 9.71 21.68 -6.05
C LEU A 147 11.04 21.27 -6.72
N GLU A 148 10.96 20.62 -7.89
CA GLU A 148 12.11 20.14 -8.68
C GLU A 148 13.03 19.20 -7.88
N VAL A 149 12.44 18.35 -7.00
CA VAL A 149 13.16 17.39 -6.16
C VAL A 149 12.76 15.95 -6.47
N GLY A 150 13.67 15.03 -6.21
CA GLY A 150 13.43 13.58 -6.37
C GLY A 150 12.39 13.06 -5.40
N ILE A 151 11.44 12.26 -5.87
CA ILE A 151 10.41 11.65 -5.00
C ILE A 151 11.02 10.76 -3.90
N GLY A 152 12.21 10.19 -4.13
CA GLY A 152 12.95 9.41 -3.13
C GLY A 152 13.52 10.24 -1.98
N ASP A 153 13.76 11.55 -2.23
CA ASP A 153 14.46 12.42 -1.29
C ASP A 153 13.51 13.20 -0.38
N VAL A 154 12.25 13.40 -0.82
CA VAL A 154 11.29 14.29 -0.13
C VAL A 154 10.98 13.85 1.31
N GLY A 155 11.01 12.54 1.58
CA GLY A 155 10.78 12.00 2.93
C GLY A 155 11.87 12.43 3.91
N GLU A 156 13.14 12.34 3.50
CA GLU A 156 14.29 12.75 4.31
C GLU A 156 14.40 14.29 4.39
N MET A 157 14.05 15.00 3.32
CA MET A 157 14.00 16.47 3.35
C MET A 157 12.99 16.95 4.40
N ALA A 158 11.79 16.41 4.42
CA ALA A 158 10.76 16.77 5.40
C ALA A 158 11.18 16.52 6.86
N MET A 159 12.08 15.56 7.10
CA MET A 159 12.64 15.32 8.46
C MET A 159 13.54 16.45 8.95
N ARG A 160 14.08 17.29 8.05
CA ARG A 160 14.92 18.43 8.37
C ARG A 160 14.14 19.75 8.52
N ALA A 161 12.82 19.71 8.39
CA ALA A 161 11.97 20.89 8.54
C ALA A 161 12.10 21.52 9.94
N THR A 162 12.29 22.85 9.98
CA THR A 162 12.43 23.62 11.22
C THR A 162 11.19 24.47 11.54
N SER A 163 10.41 24.84 10.52
CA SER A 163 9.19 25.64 10.63
C SER A 163 8.18 25.23 9.56
N PRO A 164 7.53 24.05 9.69
CA PRO A 164 6.56 23.57 8.73
C PRO A 164 5.43 24.58 8.52
N GLN A 165 5.02 24.77 7.28
CA GLN A 165 3.90 25.66 6.95
C GLN A 165 2.64 24.83 6.70
N PRO A 166 1.50 25.22 7.29
CA PRO A 166 0.23 24.57 7.00
C PRO A 166 -0.09 24.64 5.51
N ILE A 167 -0.39 23.49 4.91
CA ILE A 167 -0.86 23.41 3.52
C ILE A 167 -2.36 23.12 3.55
N SER A 168 -3.13 23.90 2.77
CA SER A 168 -4.58 23.75 2.71
C SER A 168 -4.99 22.31 2.38
N SER A 169 -5.84 21.75 3.20
CA SER A 169 -6.33 20.38 3.05
C SER A 169 -7.64 20.28 2.26
N VAL A 170 -8.19 21.37 1.75
CA VAL A 170 -9.56 21.39 1.23
C VAL A 170 -9.67 20.79 -0.17
N CYS A 171 -8.73 21.06 -1.09
CA CYS A 171 -8.77 20.57 -2.47
C CYS A 171 -7.37 20.29 -3.00
N ALA A 172 -7.20 19.28 -3.87
CA ALA A 172 -5.90 18.95 -4.48
C ALA A 172 -5.41 20.00 -5.49
N VAL A 173 -6.27 20.86 -5.99
CA VAL A 173 -5.92 21.92 -6.97
C VAL A 173 -5.39 23.17 -6.26
N LEU A 174 -5.95 23.52 -5.10
CA LEU A 174 -5.50 24.68 -4.31
C LEU A 174 -4.05 24.57 -3.79
N PRO A 175 -3.59 23.41 -3.29
CA PRO A 175 -2.22 23.27 -2.81
C PRO A 175 -1.14 23.50 -3.87
N GLU A 176 -1.41 23.30 -5.15
CA GLU A 176 -0.42 23.57 -6.20
C GLU A 176 -0.09 25.05 -6.28
N SER A 177 -1.12 25.91 -6.33
CA SER A 177 -0.93 27.36 -6.29
C SER A 177 -0.33 27.82 -4.97
N GLU A 178 -0.69 27.19 -3.87
CA GLU A 178 -0.14 27.47 -2.54
C GLU A 178 1.34 27.08 -2.45
N ILE A 179 1.75 25.91 -2.97
CA ILE A 179 3.16 25.50 -3.05
C ILE A 179 3.97 26.51 -3.85
N ILE A 180 3.49 26.91 -5.03
CA ILE A 180 4.17 27.91 -5.87
C ILE A 180 4.33 29.24 -5.13
N ASN A 181 3.30 29.68 -4.42
CA ASN A 181 3.36 30.89 -3.62
C ASN A 181 4.38 30.77 -2.47
N LEU A 182 4.41 29.65 -1.75
CA LEU A 182 5.36 29.40 -0.66
C LEU A 182 6.81 29.38 -1.17
N VAL A 183 7.06 28.79 -2.34
CA VAL A 183 8.37 28.83 -2.99
C VAL A 183 8.75 30.28 -3.34
N SER A 184 7.83 31.04 -3.92
CA SER A 184 8.10 32.45 -4.31
C SER A 184 8.34 33.38 -3.10
N THR A 185 7.85 33.02 -1.91
CA THR A 185 8.14 33.71 -0.66
C THR A 185 9.44 33.26 0.01
N GLY A 186 10.20 32.36 -0.61
CA GLY A 186 11.52 31.91 -0.12
C GLY A 186 11.45 30.84 0.98
N LEU A 187 10.28 30.15 1.13
CA LEU A 187 10.18 29.07 2.09
C LEU A 187 10.98 27.85 1.62
N SER A 188 11.67 27.18 2.54
CA SER A 188 12.50 26.02 2.20
C SER A 188 11.63 24.80 1.80
N VAL A 189 12.17 23.98 0.91
CA VAL A 189 11.54 22.74 0.43
C VAL A 189 11.20 21.81 1.60
N GLU A 190 12.08 21.72 2.59
CA GLU A 190 11.88 20.92 3.80
C GLU A 190 10.60 21.31 4.54
N ASN A 191 10.40 22.60 4.75
CA ASN A 191 9.23 23.13 5.46
C ASN A 191 7.95 22.93 4.67
N ILE A 192 7.98 23.10 3.35
CA ILE A 192 6.84 22.84 2.46
C ILE A 192 6.48 21.35 2.46
N MET A 193 7.46 20.46 2.26
CA MET A 193 7.23 19.02 2.24
C MET A 193 6.69 18.49 3.57
N ARG A 194 7.20 19.00 4.69
CA ARG A 194 6.66 18.64 6.01
C ARG A 194 5.21 19.10 6.17
N GLY A 195 4.86 20.31 5.75
CA GLY A 195 3.47 20.79 5.77
C GLY A 195 2.54 19.93 4.91
N ILE A 196 3.02 19.40 3.78
CA ILE A 196 2.28 18.45 2.95
C ILE A 196 2.03 17.15 3.71
N TYR A 197 3.04 16.56 4.34
CA TYR A 197 2.87 15.34 5.13
C TYR A 197 1.96 15.56 6.34
N ASP A 198 2.04 16.70 7.02
CA ASP A 198 1.14 17.04 8.13
C ASP A 198 -0.32 17.10 7.66
N SER A 199 -0.58 17.73 6.50
CA SER A 199 -1.92 17.76 5.87
C SER A 199 -2.44 16.35 5.51
N LEU A 200 -1.58 15.47 5.01
CA LEU A 200 -1.92 14.08 4.72
C LEU A 200 -2.20 13.28 6.00
N ALA A 201 -1.40 13.51 7.04
CA ALA A 201 -1.57 12.88 8.36
C ALA A 201 -2.88 13.29 9.03
N ASP A 202 -3.29 14.57 8.90
CA ASP A 202 -4.58 15.05 9.38
C ASP A 202 -5.76 14.32 8.73
N ARG A 203 -5.71 14.13 7.42
CA ARG A 203 -6.74 13.38 6.67
C ARG A 203 -6.76 11.91 7.04
N ALA A 204 -5.59 11.28 7.16
CA ALA A 204 -5.48 9.90 7.60
C ALA A 204 -6.04 9.72 9.02
N ALA A 205 -5.74 10.65 9.94
CA ALA A 205 -6.28 10.65 11.30
C ALA A 205 -7.80 10.72 11.34
N LEU A 206 -8.43 11.54 10.47
CA LEU A 206 -9.89 11.60 10.34
C LEU A 206 -10.50 10.29 9.85
N LEU A 207 -9.83 9.57 8.93
CA LEU A 207 -10.29 8.25 8.50
C LEU A 207 -10.13 7.21 9.60
N LEU A 208 -8.97 7.19 10.28
CA LEU A 208 -8.69 6.27 11.39
C LEU A 208 -9.68 6.47 12.53
N LYS A 209 -10.01 7.72 12.91
CA LYS A 209 -11.03 8.01 13.92
C LYS A 209 -12.39 7.39 13.62
N ARG A 210 -12.73 7.24 12.33
CA ARG A 210 -14.02 6.68 11.90
C ARG A 210 -14.06 5.14 11.88
N VAL A 211 -12.93 4.46 12.01
CA VAL A 211 -12.87 2.99 12.06
C VAL A 211 -12.70 2.45 13.48
N GLY A 212 -12.44 3.33 14.44
CA GLY A 212 -12.37 3.01 15.86
C GLY A 212 -10.99 3.27 16.49
N PRO A 213 -10.87 3.10 17.81
CA PRO A 213 -9.62 3.32 18.54
C PRO A 213 -8.63 2.17 18.29
N GLY A 214 -7.35 2.47 18.51
CA GLY A 214 -6.26 1.49 18.55
C GLY A 214 -4.98 2.14 19.07
N GLU A 215 -4.15 1.36 19.73
CA GLU A 215 -2.94 1.83 20.41
C GLU A 215 -1.69 1.80 19.53
N ARG A 216 -1.76 1.16 18.38
CA ARG A 216 -0.69 1.09 17.37
C ARG A 216 -1.27 0.99 15.97
N LEU A 217 -0.56 1.51 14.99
CA LEU A 217 -0.94 1.56 13.60
C LEU A 217 0.06 0.78 12.74
N VAL A 218 -0.40 -0.14 11.91
CA VAL A 218 0.39 -0.70 10.81
C VAL A 218 0.15 0.13 9.56
N PHE A 219 1.22 0.74 9.03
CA PHE A 219 1.17 1.61 7.87
C PHE A 219 1.77 0.90 6.65
N ILE A 220 0.96 0.74 5.59
CA ILE A 220 1.29 0.02 4.37
C ILE A 220 1.05 0.86 3.12
N GLY A 221 1.43 0.33 1.96
CA GLY A 221 1.33 1.03 0.67
C GLY A 221 2.58 1.83 0.33
N GLY A 222 2.64 2.33 -0.90
CA GLY A 222 3.86 2.99 -1.40
C GLY A 222 4.26 4.27 -0.64
N VAL A 223 3.33 4.95 0.01
CA VAL A 223 3.63 6.15 0.81
C VAL A 223 4.26 5.79 2.16
N ALA A 224 4.10 4.56 2.64
CA ALA A 224 4.73 4.11 3.87
C ALA A 224 6.27 4.02 3.79
N THR A 225 6.83 4.01 2.58
CA THR A 225 8.28 4.11 2.37
C THR A 225 8.86 5.49 2.72
N GLN A 226 8.00 6.51 2.86
CA GLN A 226 8.39 7.90 3.10
C GLN A 226 8.51 8.18 4.60
N ARG A 227 9.73 8.28 5.14
CA ARG A 227 9.98 8.54 6.58
C ARG A 227 9.30 9.80 7.09
N GLY A 228 9.28 10.87 6.30
CA GLY A 228 8.57 12.11 6.65
C GLY A 228 7.08 11.90 6.89
N MET A 229 6.42 10.99 6.13
CA MET A 229 5.01 10.66 6.35
C MET A 229 4.82 9.83 7.62
N VAL A 230 5.70 8.88 7.89
CA VAL A 230 5.68 8.09 9.14
C VAL A 230 5.76 9.02 10.35
N LYS A 231 6.74 9.93 10.33
CA LYS A 231 6.93 10.93 11.40
C LYS A 231 5.71 11.84 11.56
N ALA A 232 5.11 12.32 10.47
CA ALA A 232 3.91 13.15 10.52
C ALA A 232 2.71 12.40 11.14
N LEU A 233 2.55 11.11 10.83
CA LEU A 233 1.53 10.26 11.43
C LEU A 233 1.76 10.04 12.93
N GLU A 234 3.00 9.74 13.36
CA GLU A 234 3.34 9.58 14.78
C GLU A 234 3.07 10.85 15.57
N ASP A 235 3.50 12.00 15.04
CA ASP A 235 3.28 13.31 15.68
C ASP A 235 1.79 13.64 15.80
N ARG A 236 1.00 13.26 14.77
CA ARG A 236 -0.44 13.56 14.73
C ARG A 236 -1.28 12.62 15.58
N LEU A 237 -0.97 11.33 15.56
CA LEU A 237 -1.76 10.29 16.22
C LEU A 237 -1.34 10.03 17.66
N ARG A 238 -0.09 10.30 18.00
CA ARG A 238 0.52 10.02 19.31
C ARG A 238 0.47 8.54 19.68
N ILE A 239 0.55 7.67 18.69
CA ILE A 239 0.67 6.22 18.82
C ILE A 239 1.83 5.72 17.94
N PRO A 240 2.43 4.56 18.26
CA PRO A 240 3.45 3.95 17.40
C PRO A 240 2.91 3.64 16.00
N VAL A 241 3.70 3.99 14.97
CA VAL A 241 3.44 3.65 13.57
C VAL A 241 4.43 2.58 13.13
N ILE A 242 3.93 1.38 12.88
CA ILE A 242 4.72 0.23 12.44
C ILE A 242 4.66 0.16 10.92
N VAL A 243 5.82 0.25 10.28
CA VAL A 243 5.97 0.03 8.84
C VAL A 243 6.61 -1.34 8.64
N PRO A 244 5.86 -2.33 8.14
CA PRO A 244 6.45 -3.65 7.88
C PRO A 244 7.48 -3.57 6.77
N PRO A 245 8.49 -4.46 6.76
CA PRO A 245 9.35 -4.63 5.59
C PRO A 245 8.49 -4.81 4.33
N GLU A 246 8.95 -4.27 3.20
CA GLU A 246 8.25 -4.39 1.92
C GLU A 246 6.79 -3.91 1.99
N CYS A 247 6.57 -2.79 2.69
CA CYS A 247 5.23 -2.25 2.98
C CYS A 247 4.36 -2.01 1.73
N GLU A 248 4.96 -1.78 0.57
CA GLU A 248 4.27 -1.61 -0.71
C GLU A 248 3.74 -2.91 -1.32
N TYR A 249 4.23 -4.07 -0.89
CA TYR A 249 3.79 -5.39 -1.38
C TYR A 249 2.72 -6.06 -0.50
N VAL A 250 2.37 -5.45 0.62
CA VAL A 250 1.48 -6.07 1.62
C VAL A 250 0.11 -6.45 1.05
N CYS A 251 -0.47 -5.63 0.17
CA CYS A 251 -1.72 -5.98 -0.51
C CYS A 251 -1.57 -7.19 -1.43
N ALA A 252 -0.47 -7.27 -2.20
CA ALA A 252 -0.17 -8.42 -3.05
C ALA A 252 0.06 -9.69 -2.21
N LEU A 253 0.80 -9.58 -1.09
CA LEU A 253 1.00 -10.68 -0.14
C LEU A 253 -0.33 -11.17 0.44
N GLY A 254 -1.19 -10.25 0.86
CA GLY A 254 -2.52 -10.59 1.38
C GLY A 254 -3.39 -11.30 0.33
N ALA A 255 -3.32 -10.88 -0.94
CA ALA A 255 -4.00 -11.54 -2.04
C ALA A 255 -3.45 -12.97 -2.25
N ALA A 256 -2.13 -13.17 -2.25
CA ALA A 256 -1.51 -14.48 -2.35
C ALA A 256 -1.95 -15.43 -1.22
N LEU A 257 -1.92 -14.95 0.04
CA LEU A 257 -2.35 -15.74 1.21
C LEU A 257 -3.82 -16.16 1.13
N LEU A 258 -4.70 -15.26 0.66
CA LEU A 258 -6.12 -15.56 0.49
C LEU A 258 -6.35 -16.49 -0.72
N GLY A 259 -5.59 -16.30 -1.81
CA GLY A 259 -5.56 -17.19 -2.96
C GLY A 259 -5.15 -18.61 -2.56
N LEU A 260 -4.09 -18.77 -1.78
CA LEU A 260 -3.65 -20.06 -1.24
C LEU A 260 -4.73 -20.72 -0.40
N LYS A 261 -5.39 -19.95 0.47
CA LYS A 261 -6.51 -20.48 1.26
C LYS A 261 -7.66 -20.97 0.38
N ARG A 262 -8.01 -20.21 -0.66
CA ARG A 262 -9.07 -20.59 -1.61
C ARG A 262 -8.69 -21.83 -2.40
N PHE A 263 -7.48 -21.90 -2.92
CA PHE A 263 -6.94 -23.04 -3.67
C PHE A 263 -6.99 -24.34 -2.85
N ARG A 264 -6.57 -24.31 -1.58
CA ARG A 264 -6.69 -25.45 -0.66
C ARG A 264 -8.13 -25.95 -0.51
N SER A 265 -9.09 -25.02 -0.38
CA SER A 265 -10.49 -25.39 -0.19
C SER A 265 -11.11 -26.03 -1.45
N THR A 266 -10.73 -25.57 -2.63
CA THR A 266 -11.24 -26.14 -3.92
C THR A 266 -10.63 -27.51 -4.21
N THR A 267 -9.34 -27.71 -3.95
CA THR A 267 -8.67 -29.01 -4.15
C THR A 267 -9.14 -30.06 -3.15
N ALA A 268 -9.41 -29.67 -1.88
CA ALA A 268 -9.97 -30.59 -0.89
C ALA A 268 -11.38 -31.07 -1.26
N SER A 269 -12.21 -30.19 -1.85
CA SER A 269 -13.58 -30.54 -2.29
C SER A 269 -13.58 -31.41 -3.55
N ALA A 270 -12.58 -31.32 -4.41
CA ALA A 270 -12.46 -32.11 -5.64
C ALA A 270 -11.93 -33.54 -5.37
N GLY A 271 -11.31 -33.81 -4.24
CA GLY A 271 -10.77 -35.12 -3.85
C GLY A 271 -11.75 -36.02 -3.06
N VAL A 272 -13.00 -35.55 -2.86
CA VAL A 272 -14.04 -36.28 -2.08
C VAL A 272 -15.13 -36.88 -2.97
N ASN A 273 -15.00 -36.85 -4.32
CA ASN A 273 -15.91 -37.49 -5.26
C ASN A 273 -15.31 -38.77 -5.85
#